data_b28cc2c16a43a176ac78de4965e32f65
#
_entry.id   b28cc2c16a43a176ac78de4965e32f65
#
_cell.length_a   1.000
_cell.length_b   1.000
_cell.length_c   1.000
_cell.angle_alpha   90.00
_cell.angle_beta   90.00
_cell.angle_gamma   90.00
#
_symmetry.space_group_name_H-M   'P 1'
#
loop_
_entity.id
_entity.type
_entity.pdbx_description
1 polymer ?
#
loop_
_entity_poly.entity_id
_entity_poly.type
_entity_poly.pdbx_seq_one_letter_code
_entity_poly.pdbx_strand_id
1 'polypeptide(L)'
;MFDSVRDDLRTTLDEIRAAGLHKPERVIGSPQSATVNVTAGGRPGEVLNFCANNYLGLADHPEVIAAAHEALDRWGYGMASVRFICGTQEVHKELEQRLSVFLGQEDTILYSSCFDANGGVFETLLGEEDAVISDALNHASIIDGIRLSKARRLRYANRDLADLEQQLKEAAGARRRLIVTDGVFSMDGYVAPLREICDLADRYDAMVMVDDSHAVGFVGPGGRGTPELHGVMDRVDIITGTLGKALGGASGGYVAARAEIVALLRQRSRPYLFSNTLAPVIAAASLKVLDLLESAGDLREHLAANTALFRSRMTEEGFDILPGDHAIAPVMIGDAAVAGRMAELLLDRGVYVIGFSYPVVPQGRARIRVQLSAAHSTEDVNRAVDAFVAARAELTAETKA
;
A
#
# COMPACT_ATOMS: atom_id res chain seq x y z
N MET A 1 1.56 40.63 3.62
CA MET A 1 1.29 39.62 2.56
C MET A 1 0.86 38.28 3.16
N PHE A 2 1.57 37.70 4.13
CA PHE A 2 1.16 36.43 4.75
C PHE A 2 -0.13 36.53 5.58
N ASP A 3 -0.44 37.68 6.18
CA ASP A 3 -1.62 37.84 7.05
C ASP A 3 -2.93 37.63 6.29
N SER A 4 -3.07 38.12 5.06
CA SER A 4 -4.23 37.84 4.22
C SER A 4 -4.36 36.36 3.84
N VAL A 5 -3.23 35.70 3.53
CA VAL A 5 -3.20 34.25 3.24
C VAL A 5 -3.49 33.44 4.50
N ARG A 6 -3.08 33.93 5.69
CA ARG A 6 -3.36 33.26 6.96
C ARG A 6 -4.85 33.10 7.24
N ASP A 7 -5.63 34.14 6.97
CA ASP A 7 -7.06 34.12 7.25
C ASP A 7 -7.79 33.17 6.28
N ASP A 8 -7.39 33.13 5.01
CA ASP A 8 -7.91 32.16 4.04
C ASP A 8 -7.60 30.71 4.45
N LEU A 9 -6.34 30.44 4.89
CA LEU A 9 -5.95 29.12 5.36
C LEU A 9 -6.71 28.70 6.63
N ARG A 10 -6.94 29.62 7.57
CA ARG A 10 -7.76 29.36 8.77
C ARG A 10 -9.20 29.00 8.40
N THR A 11 -9.82 29.78 7.51
CA THR A 11 -11.16 29.51 7.02
C THR A 11 -11.24 28.10 6.42
N THR A 12 -10.31 27.74 5.52
CA THR A 12 -10.24 26.40 4.93
C THR A 12 -10.08 25.30 5.99
N LEU A 13 -9.23 25.50 6.99
CA LEU A 13 -9.04 24.54 8.08
C LEU A 13 -10.30 24.39 8.94
N ASP A 14 -11.01 25.47 9.19
CA ASP A 14 -12.27 25.45 9.95
C ASP A 14 -13.39 24.78 9.17
N GLU A 15 -13.46 24.97 7.85
CA GLU A 15 -14.36 24.23 6.97
C GLU A 15 -14.07 22.71 7.00
N ILE A 16 -12.79 22.31 6.95
CA ILE A 16 -12.36 20.90 7.07
C ILE A 16 -12.80 20.31 8.41
N ARG A 17 -12.67 21.08 9.52
CA ARG A 17 -13.12 20.63 10.85
C ARG A 17 -14.64 20.53 10.93
N ALA A 18 -15.35 21.54 10.44
CA ALA A 18 -16.82 21.58 10.42
C ALA A 18 -17.42 20.42 9.60
N ALA A 19 -16.74 20.03 8.51
CA ALA A 19 -17.13 18.89 7.69
C ALA A 19 -16.77 17.52 8.30
N GLY A 20 -16.13 17.46 9.48
CA GLY A 20 -15.66 16.20 10.09
C GLY A 20 -14.52 15.50 9.32
N LEU A 21 -13.81 16.23 8.47
CA LEU A 21 -12.74 15.70 7.60
C LEU A 21 -11.34 15.94 8.18
N HIS A 22 -11.23 16.55 9.35
CA HIS A 22 -9.95 16.80 10.01
C HIS A 22 -9.27 15.47 10.42
N LYS A 23 -8.00 15.34 10.10
CA LYS A 23 -7.19 14.13 10.37
C LYS A 23 -6.16 14.42 11.48
N PRO A 24 -6.49 14.14 12.76
CA PRO A 24 -5.51 14.28 13.84
C PRO A 24 -4.46 13.18 13.78
N GLU A 25 -3.21 13.53 14.03
CA GLU A 25 -2.13 12.56 14.22
C GLU A 25 -2.17 12.04 15.65
N ARG A 26 -2.07 10.71 15.80
CA ARG A 26 -1.94 10.05 17.10
C ARG A 26 -0.49 9.63 17.31
N VAL A 27 0.11 10.07 18.39
CA VAL A 27 1.52 9.80 18.71
C VAL A 27 1.66 8.40 19.32
N ILE A 28 2.51 7.57 18.69
CA ILE A 28 2.86 6.23 19.16
C ILE A 28 4.17 6.33 19.94
N GLY A 29 4.16 5.83 21.17
CA GLY A 29 5.30 5.85 22.12
C GLY A 29 6.01 4.50 22.27
N SER A 30 5.86 3.59 21.30
CA SER A 30 6.48 2.26 21.28
C SER A 30 6.95 1.89 19.87
N PRO A 31 7.72 0.80 19.67
CA PRO A 31 7.90 0.19 18.36
C PRO A 31 6.57 -0.15 17.70
N GLN A 32 6.57 -0.26 16.36
CA GLN A 32 5.39 -0.61 15.59
C GLN A 32 5.17 -2.13 15.60
N SER A 33 4.14 -2.57 16.34
CA SER A 33 3.82 -3.98 16.51
C SER A 33 2.30 -4.23 16.49
N ALA A 34 1.87 -5.45 16.80
CA ALA A 34 0.45 -5.79 17.01
C ALA A 34 -0.16 -4.98 18.15
N THR A 35 0.65 -4.62 19.16
CA THR A 35 0.28 -3.76 20.27
C THR A 35 1.17 -2.54 20.27
N VAL A 36 0.60 -1.35 20.46
CA VAL A 36 1.34 -0.08 20.51
C VAL A 36 0.86 0.79 21.66
N ASN A 37 1.73 1.66 22.17
CA ASN A 37 1.37 2.67 23.15
C ASN A 37 0.93 3.95 22.42
N VAL A 38 -0.33 4.35 22.59
CA VAL A 38 -0.89 5.57 21.99
C VAL A 38 -1.33 6.53 23.08
N THR A 39 -1.03 7.81 22.93
CA THR A 39 -1.57 8.86 23.79
C THR A 39 -2.95 9.27 23.26
N ALA A 40 -4.01 8.86 23.95
CA ALA A 40 -5.39 9.26 23.67
C ALA A 40 -5.97 10.05 24.85
N GLY A 41 -6.61 11.19 24.58
CA GLY A 41 -7.18 12.05 25.62
C GLY A 41 -6.18 12.51 26.71
N GLY A 42 -4.88 12.57 26.36
CA GLY A 42 -3.81 12.94 27.27
C GLY A 42 -3.30 11.79 28.17
N ARG A 43 -3.79 10.57 27.99
CA ARG A 43 -3.33 9.38 28.75
C ARG A 43 -2.67 8.38 27.80
N PRO A 44 -1.41 7.98 28.04
CA PRO A 44 -0.81 6.87 27.32
C PRO A 44 -1.51 5.55 27.72
N GLY A 45 -1.78 4.73 26.72
CA GLY A 45 -2.38 3.41 26.91
C GLY A 45 -1.92 2.42 25.85
N GLU A 46 -1.81 1.15 26.24
CA GLU A 46 -1.54 0.05 25.32
C GLU A 46 -2.82 -0.32 24.57
N VAL A 47 -2.73 -0.40 23.26
CA VAL A 47 -3.85 -0.71 22.37
C VAL A 47 -3.44 -1.69 21.27
N LEU A 48 -4.38 -2.52 20.84
CA LEU A 48 -4.23 -3.39 19.68
C LEU A 48 -4.24 -2.57 18.39
N ASN A 49 -3.26 -2.77 17.54
CA ASN A 49 -3.05 -1.99 16.33
C ASN A 49 -3.61 -2.70 15.10
N PHE A 50 -4.80 -2.31 14.67
CA PHE A 50 -5.47 -2.84 13.48
C PHE A 50 -5.47 -1.85 12.31
N CYS A 51 -4.53 -0.90 12.26
CA CYS A 51 -4.42 0.07 11.16
C CYS A 51 -3.06 0.13 10.47
N ALA A 52 -2.01 -0.51 11.00
CA ALA A 52 -0.71 -0.56 10.37
C ALA A 52 -0.65 -1.54 9.20
N ASN A 53 0.11 -1.19 8.15
CA ASN A 53 0.37 -2.09 7.01
C ASN A 53 1.45 -3.16 7.32
N ASN A 54 1.57 -3.57 8.59
CA ASN A 54 2.54 -4.53 9.08
C ASN A 54 2.01 -5.97 8.99
N TYR A 55 1.63 -6.39 7.78
CA TYR A 55 0.90 -7.63 7.52
C TYR A 55 1.56 -8.89 8.09
N LEU A 56 2.90 -8.99 8.02
CA LEU A 56 3.66 -10.12 8.53
C LEU A 56 4.29 -9.90 9.92
N GLY A 57 4.07 -8.71 10.53
CA GLY A 57 4.64 -8.40 11.85
C GLY A 57 6.15 -8.17 11.85
N LEU A 58 6.76 -7.84 10.70
CA LEU A 58 8.22 -7.75 10.56
C LEU A 58 8.81 -6.39 10.94
N ALA A 59 8.00 -5.37 11.22
CA ALA A 59 8.49 -4.01 11.46
C ALA A 59 9.37 -3.87 12.71
N ASP A 60 9.17 -4.71 13.71
CA ASP A 60 9.96 -4.79 14.94
C ASP A 60 10.60 -6.18 15.16
N HIS A 61 10.71 -6.98 14.09
CA HIS A 61 11.27 -8.32 14.16
C HIS A 61 12.76 -8.29 14.60
N PRO A 62 13.17 -9.09 15.60
CA PRO A 62 14.53 -9.02 16.16
C PRO A 62 15.64 -9.20 15.13
N GLU A 63 15.49 -10.12 14.17
CA GLU A 63 16.49 -10.34 13.13
C GLU A 63 16.58 -9.17 12.14
N VAL A 64 15.48 -8.49 11.84
CA VAL A 64 15.45 -7.30 10.99
C VAL A 64 16.17 -6.15 11.69
N ILE A 65 15.90 -5.96 13.00
CA ILE A 65 16.58 -4.96 13.84
C ILE A 65 18.09 -5.27 13.93
N ALA A 66 18.47 -6.54 14.14
CA ALA A 66 19.88 -6.94 14.20
C ALA A 66 20.61 -6.65 12.88
N ALA A 67 19.99 -6.97 11.74
CA ALA A 67 20.55 -6.68 10.42
C ALA A 67 20.68 -5.16 10.17
N ALA A 68 19.76 -4.36 10.70
CA ALA A 68 19.85 -2.90 10.63
C ALA A 68 21.04 -2.36 11.45
N HIS A 69 21.27 -2.89 12.65
CA HIS A 69 22.46 -2.53 13.47
C HIS A 69 23.78 -2.88 12.79
N GLU A 70 23.89 -4.11 12.25
CA GLU A 70 25.07 -4.54 11.50
C GLU A 70 25.31 -3.65 10.26
N ALA A 71 24.24 -3.25 9.59
CA ALA A 71 24.34 -2.38 8.43
C ALA A 71 24.83 -0.97 8.78
N LEU A 72 24.44 -0.41 9.95
CA LEU A 72 24.95 0.86 10.42
C LEU A 72 26.46 0.82 10.66
N ASP A 73 26.97 -0.27 11.23
CA ASP A 73 28.40 -0.45 11.48
C ASP A 73 29.19 -0.64 10.17
N ARG A 74 28.64 -1.40 9.22
CA ARG A 74 29.32 -1.76 7.97
C ARG A 74 29.23 -0.66 6.90
N TRP A 75 28.07 -0.06 6.71
CA TRP A 75 27.74 0.81 5.58
C TRP A 75 27.58 2.27 5.95
N GLY A 76 27.45 2.60 7.24
CA GLY A 76 27.14 3.92 7.74
C GLY A 76 25.63 4.25 7.62
N TYR A 77 25.28 5.46 8.05
CA TYR A 77 23.88 5.88 8.16
C TYR A 77 23.26 6.30 6.82
N GLY A 78 23.98 7.02 6.00
CA GLY A 78 23.41 7.63 4.79
C GLY A 78 24.40 7.83 3.66
N MET A 79 23.88 8.07 2.47
CA MET A 79 24.65 8.19 1.24
C MET A 79 25.06 9.61 0.88
N ALA A 80 24.31 10.61 1.33
CA ALA A 80 24.49 12.02 0.97
C ALA A 80 24.61 12.28 -0.55
N SER A 81 24.01 11.41 -1.37
CA SER A 81 24.12 11.44 -2.83
C SER A 81 22.98 10.70 -3.51
N VAL A 82 22.75 11.03 -4.77
CA VAL A 82 21.91 10.28 -5.69
C VAL A 82 22.68 9.10 -6.29
N ARG A 83 21.97 8.10 -6.82
CA ARG A 83 22.52 6.81 -7.23
C ARG A 83 23.68 6.90 -8.23
N PHE A 84 23.59 7.71 -9.26
CA PHE A 84 24.58 7.73 -10.37
C PHE A 84 25.85 8.54 -10.06
N ILE A 85 25.83 9.42 -9.04
CA ILE A 85 27.02 10.20 -8.68
C ILE A 85 27.94 9.36 -7.80
N CYS A 86 27.58 9.16 -6.53
CA CYS A 86 28.32 8.33 -5.57
C CYS A 86 27.39 7.64 -4.54
N GLY A 87 26.09 7.55 -4.83
CA GLY A 87 25.05 7.01 -3.94
C GLY A 87 24.74 5.53 -4.19
N THR A 88 25.61 4.74 -4.79
CA THR A 88 25.40 3.31 -5.01
C THR A 88 26.45 2.48 -4.26
N GLN A 89 26.01 1.70 -3.29
CA GLN A 89 26.80 0.69 -2.60
C GLN A 89 26.43 -0.73 -3.06
N GLU A 90 27.24 -1.71 -2.73
CA GLU A 90 27.01 -3.12 -3.06
C GLU A 90 25.66 -3.61 -2.54
N VAL A 91 25.28 -3.21 -1.31
CA VAL A 91 23.99 -3.59 -0.69
C VAL A 91 22.76 -3.16 -1.50
N HIS A 92 22.83 -2.04 -2.21
CA HIS A 92 21.75 -1.63 -3.11
C HIS A 92 21.64 -2.57 -4.31
N LYS A 93 22.77 -2.95 -4.90
CA LYS A 93 22.80 -3.86 -6.06
C LYS A 93 22.36 -5.27 -5.68
N GLU A 94 22.76 -5.72 -4.48
CA GLU A 94 22.33 -7.01 -3.93
C GLU A 94 20.82 -7.03 -3.72
N LEU A 95 20.23 -5.97 -3.13
CA LEU A 95 18.79 -5.90 -2.95
C LEU A 95 18.03 -5.85 -4.28
N GLU A 96 18.53 -5.09 -5.28
CA GLU A 96 17.95 -5.07 -6.64
C GLU A 96 17.94 -6.48 -7.24
N GLN A 97 19.02 -7.20 -7.15
CA GLN A 97 19.13 -8.57 -7.66
C GLN A 97 18.21 -9.55 -6.92
N ARG A 98 18.18 -9.49 -5.59
CA ARG A 98 17.32 -10.36 -4.77
C ARG A 98 15.83 -10.12 -5.04
N LEU A 99 15.42 -8.86 -5.20
CA LEU A 99 14.03 -8.51 -5.58
C LEU A 99 13.69 -9.02 -6.98
N SER A 100 14.61 -8.91 -7.95
CA SER A 100 14.41 -9.44 -9.31
C SER A 100 14.14 -10.96 -9.28
N VAL A 101 14.96 -11.70 -8.56
CA VAL A 101 14.81 -13.16 -8.41
C VAL A 101 13.48 -13.50 -7.69
N PHE A 102 13.19 -12.80 -6.60
CA PHE A 102 11.98 -13.04 -5.82
C PHE A 102 10.71 -12.79 -6.63
N LEU A 103 10.69 -11.71 -7.42
CA LEU A 103 9.52 -11.31 -8.22
C LEU A 103 9.48 -11.96 -9.61
N GLY A 104 10.54 -12.71 -10.00
CA GLY A 104 10.64 -13.32 -11.32
C GLY A 104 10.77 -12.32 -12.45
N GLN A 105 11.41 -11.16 -12.18
CA GLN A 105 11.65 -10.09 -13.16
C GLN A 105 13.12 -10.05 -13.56
N GLU A 106 13.44 -9.43 -14.71
CA GLU A 106 14.78 -9.42 -15.27
C GLU A 106 15.75 -8.48 -14.55
N ASP A 107 15.27 -7.31 -14.10
CA ASP A 107 16.04 -6.34 -13.31
C ASP A 107 15.13 -5.54 -12.37
N THR A 108 15.73 -4.88 -11.38
CA THR A 108 15.04 -4.03 -10.41
C THR A 108 15.80 -2.74 -10.18
N ILE A 109 15.07 -1.66 -9.94
CA ILE A 109 15.60 -0.34 -9.57
C ILE A 109 14.92 0.15 -8.29
N LEU A 110 15.74 0.66 -7.34
CA LEU A 110 15.26 1.14 -6.04
C LEU A 110 14.96 2.64 -6.06
N TYR A 111 13.94 3.04 -5.30
CA TYR A 111 13.50 4.41 -5.08
C TYR A 111 13.35 4.70 -3.57
N SER A 112 13.25 5.98 -3.20
CA SER A 112 13.01 6.41 -1.82
C SER A 112 11.63 5.99 -1.29
N SER A 113 10.66 5.78 -2.18
CA SER A 113 9.32 5.28 -1.88
C SER A 113 8.68 4.65 -3.14
N CYS A 114 7.60 3.88 -2.97
CA CYS A 114 6.79 3.43 -4.10
C CYS A 114 6.04 4.60 -4.77
N PHE A 115 5.78 5.68 -4.04
CA PHE A 115 5.24 6.90 -4.64
C PHE A 115 6.19 7.47 -5.68
N ASP A 116 7.50 7.56 -5.35
CA ASP A 116 8.54 7.98 -6.28
C ASP A 116 8.72 7.00 -7.45
N ALA A 117 8.64 5.68 -7.16
CA ALA A 117 8.71 4.65 -8.19
C ALA A 117 7.59 4.82 -9.23
N ASN A 118 6.34 4.93 -8.79
CA ASN A 118 5.19 5.17 -9.67
C ASN A 118 5.31 6.53 -10.40
N GLY A 119 5.73 7.58 -9.69
CA GLY A 119 5.97 8.90 -10.30
C GLY A 119 7.01 8.88 -11.41
N GLY A 120 8.00 7.99 -11.30
CA GLY A 120 9.11 7.91 -12.25
C GLY A 120 8.87 7.06 -13.50
N VAL A 121 7.84 6.20 -13.51
CA VAL A 121 7.59 5.23 -14.59
C VAL A 121 6.99 5.91 -15.81
N PHE A 122 5.88 6.62 -15.68
CA PHE A 122 5.02 7.02 -16.79
C PHE A 122 5.68 8.05 -17.71
N GLU A 123 6.23 9.16 -17.17
CA GLU A 123 6.90 10.17 -18.00
C GLU A 123 8.18 9.65 -18.65
N THR A 124 8.79 8.61 -18.09
CA THR A 124 10.01 7.99 -18.62
C THR A 124 9.70 7.08 -19.82
N LEU A 125 8.62 6.31 -19.74
CA LEU A 125 8.30 5.27 -20.72
C LEU A 125 7.35 5.74 -21.83
N LEU A 126 6.48 6.72 -21.53
CA LEU A 126 5.35 7.08 -22.38
C LEU A 126 5.42 8.55 -22.79
N GLY A 127 5.15 8.80 -24.07
CA GLY A 127 5.08 10.12 -24.72
C GLY A 127 3.71 10.40 -25.34
N GLU A 128 3.63 11.47 -26.15
CA GLU A 128 2.38 11.94 -26.78
C GLU A 128 1.74 10.92 -27.72
N GLU A 129 2.54 10.01 -28.31
CA GLU A 129 2.06 8.98 -29.25
C GLU A 129 1.54 7.72 -28.53
N ASP A 130 1.69 7.65 -27.19
CA ASP A 130 1.38 6.47 -26.39
C ASP A 130 0.08 6.66 -25.61
N ALA A 131 -0.49 5.57 -25.11
CA ALA A 131 -1.67 5.58 -24.23
C ALA A 131 -1.42 4.84 -22.93
N VAL A 132 -1.97 5.36 -21.84
CA VAL A 132 -2.07 4.69 -20.56
C VAL A 132 -3.53 4.45 -20.21
N ILE A 133 -3.87 3.20 -19.85
CA ILE A 133 -5.22 2.75 -19.52
C ILE A 133 -5.22 2.37 -18.03
N SER A 134 -5.78 3.21 -17.18
CA SER A 134 -5.70 3.12 -15.73
C SER A 134 -7.01 2.67 -15.09
N ASP A 135 -6.93 1.74 -14.12
CA ASP A 135 -8.08 1.46 -13.26
C ASP A 135 -8.50 2.73 -12.49
N ALA A 136 -9.80 2.87 -12.30
CA ALA A 136 -10.41 4.04 -11.69
C ALA A 136 -10.06 4.25 -10.21
N LEU A 137 -9.71 3.17 -9.50
CA LEU A 137 -9.39 3.19 -8.08
C LEU A 137 -7.90 3.01 -7.78
N ASN A 138 -7.03 3.12 -8.78
CA ASN A 138 -5.60 3.08 -8.58
C ASN A 138 -5.12 4.09 -7.54
N HIS A 139 -4.03 3.75 -6.87
CA HIS A 139 -3.40 4.59 -5.85
C HIS A 139 -3.04 5.99 -6.38
N ALA A 140 -3.09 6.99 -5.50
CA ALA A 140 -2.81 8.39 -5.84
C ALA A 140 -1.45 8.58 -6.55
N SER A 141 -0.42 7.83 -6.20
CA SER A 141 0.90 7.88 -6.83
C SER A 141 0.86 7.49 -8.32
N ILE A 142 0.02 6.53 -8.70
CA ILE A 142 -0.21 6.14 -10.10
C ILE A 142 -0.93 7.28 -10.83
N ILE A 143 -1.99 7.81 -10.22
CA ILE A 143 -2.76 8.92 -10.80
C ILE A 143 -1.85 10.13 -11.04
N ASP A 144 -1.02 10.49 -10.06
CA ASP A 144 -0.11 11.63 -10.16
C ASP A 144 1.03 11.35 -11.14
N GLY A 145 1.59 10.13 -11.14
CA GLY A 145 2.59 9.72 -12.12
C GLY A 145 2.07 9.78 -13.56
N ILE A 146 0.84 9.35 -13.81
CA ILE A 146 0.19 9.47 -15.11
C ILE A 146 -0.01 10.94 -15.49
N ARG A 147 -0.31 11.83 -14.54
CA ARG A 147 -0.45 13.28 -14.80
C ARG A 147 0.85 13.94 -15.24
N LEU A 148 2.00 13.43 -14.83
CA LEU A 148 3.31 13.93 -15.28
C LEU A 148 3.63 13.51 -16.71
N SER A 149 3.05 12.41 -17.20
CA SER A 149 3.24 11.92 -18.55
C SER A 149 2.43 12.76 -19.57
N LYS A 150 2.91 12.78 -20.82
CA LYS A 150 2.20 13.37 -21.97
C LYS A 150 1.34 12.35 -22.72
N ALA A 151 1.31 11.10 -22.29
CA ALA A 151 0.53 10.05 -22.92
C ALA A 151 -0.97 10.34 -22.86
N ARG A 152 -1.70 9.83 -23.84
CA ARG A 152 -3.16 9.83 -23.80
C ARG A 152 -3.65 9.03 -22.58
N ARG A 153 -4.50 9.65 -21.77
CA ARG A 153 -4.99 9.07 -20.51
C ARG A 153 -6.38 8.50 -20.72
N LEU A 154 -6.52 7.21 -20.54
CA LEU A 154 -7.77 6.48 -20.57
C LEU A 154 -8.01 5.85 -19.19
N ARG A 155 -9.26 5.73 -18.80
CA ARG A 155 -9.63 5.23 -17.49
C ARG A 155 -10.78 4.24 -17.64
N TYR A 156 -10.69 3.10 -16.98
CA TYR A 156 -11.76 2.12 -16.92
C TYR A 156 -12.30 1.95 -15.50
N ALA A 157 -13.58 1.57 -15.38
CA ALA A 157 -14.23 1.34 -14.09
C ALA A 157 -13.52 0.20 -13.33
N ASN A 158 -13.44 0.32 -12.00
CA ASN A 158 -12.67 -0.62 -11.18
C ASN A 158 -13.00 -2.07 -11.49
N ARG A 159 -11.98 -2.82 -11.93
CA ARG A 159 -12.03 -4.24 -12.28
C ARG A 159 -13.05 -4.60 -13.39
N ASP A 160 -13.53 -3.63 -14.12
CA ASP A 160 -14.47 -3.86 -15.23
C ASP A 160 -13.70 -4.19 -16.52
N LEU A 161 -13.67 -5.47 -16.87
CA LEU A 161 -12.95 -5.98 -18.04
C LEU A 161 -13.60 -5.55 -19.36
N ALA A 162 -14.91 -5.32 -19.37
CA ALA A 162 -15.62 -4.88 -20.57
C ALA A 162 -15.28 -3.40 -20.87
N ASP A 163 -15.23 -2.56 -19.84
CA ASP A 163 -14.80 -1.17 -19.98
C ASP A 163 -13.29 -1.11 -20.32
N LEU A 164 -12.45 -1.95 -19.69
CA LEU A 164 -11.02 -2.06 -20.06
C LEU A 164 -10.86 -2.39 -21.55
N GLU A 165 -11.59 -3.38 -22.05
CA GLU A 165 -11.54 -3.74 -23.48
C GLU A 165 -11.99 -2.58 -24.38
N GLN A 166 -13.01 -1.82 -23.97
CA GLN A 166 -13.45 -0.63 -24.70
C GLN A 166 -12.37 0.43 -24.76
N GLN A 167 -11.68 0.72 -23.63
CA GLN A 167 -10.56 1.67 -23.59
C GLN A 167 -9.37 1.21 -24.44
N LEU A 168 -9.09 -0.09 -24.49
CA LEU A 168 -8.05 -0.66 -25.36
C LEU A 168 -8.37 -0.48 -26.84
N LYS A 169 -9.64 -0.69 -27.24
CA LYS A 169 -10.11 -0.39 -28.61
C LYS A 169 -9.95 1.10 -28.93
N GLU A 170 -10.26 1.97 -27.99
CA GLU A 170 -10.07 3.41 -28.16
C GLU A 170 -8.58 3.79 -28.29
N ALA A 171 -7.69 3.04 -27.60
CA ALA A 171 -6.24 3.23 -27.68
C ALA A 171 -5.59 2.60 -28.93
N ALA A 172 -6.34 2.00 -29.87
CA ALA A 172 -5.79 1.21 -30.98
C ALA A 172 -4.76 1.99 -31.85
N GLY A 173 -4.90 3.31 -31.98
CA GLY A 173 -3.96 4.14 -32.73
C GLY A 173 -2.69 4.55 -31.99
N ALA A 174 -2.55 4.23 -30.69
CA ALA A 174 -1.38 4.56 -29.92
C ALA A 174 -0.18 3.66 -30.32
N ARG A 175 1.03 4.24 -30.32
CA ARG A 175 2.28 3.50 -30.58
C ARG A 175 2.52 2.44 -29.51
N ARG A 176 2.31 2.77 -28.23
CA ARG A 176 2.40 1.88 -27.09
C ARG A 176 1.16 2.01 -26.25
N ARG A 177 0.72 0.91 -25.65
CA ARG A 177 -0.38 0.86 -24.68
C ARG A 177 0.14 0.29 -23.39
N LEU A 178 -0.16 0.95 -22.26
CA LEU A 178 0.17 0.47 -20.93
C LEU A 178 -1.12 0.38 -20.11
N ILE A 179 -1.51 -0.84 -19.73
CA ILE A 179 -2.55 -1.08 -18.72
C ILE A 179 -1.89 -0.96 -17.37
N VAL A 180 -2.50 -0.21 -16.44
CA VAL A 180 -2.00 -0.09 -15.07
C VAL A 180 -3.11 -0.29 -14.05
N THR A 181 -2.82 -1.12 -13.05
CA THR A 181 -3.73 -1.44 -11.94
C THR A 181 -2.96 -1.61 -10.63
N ASP A 182 -3.60 -1.27 -9.49
CA ASP A 182 -3.19 -1.86 -8.22
C ASP A 182 -3.45 -3.37 -8.28
N GLY A 183 -2.55 -4.18 -7.74
CA GLY A 183 -2.79 -5.61 -7.56
C GLY A 183 -3.83 -5.87 -6.48
N VAL A 184 -3.72 -5.09 -5.38
CA VAL A 184 -4.71 -5.03 -4.30
C VAL A 184 -5.07 -3.58 -4.02
N PHE A 185 -6.36 -3.25 -4.13
CA PHE A 185 -6.88 -1.90 -3.89
C PHE A 185 -6.92 -1.59 -2.40
N SER A 186 -6.14 -0.61 -1.98
CA SER A 186 -5.80 -0.34 -0.58
C SER A 186 -6.99 0.01 0.33
N MET A 187 -8.07 0.55 -0.23
CA MET A 187 -9.24 0.98 0.55
C MET A 187 -10.34 -0.09 0.61
N ASP A 188 -10.31 -1.07 -0.28
CA ASP A 188 -11.37 -2.06 -0.46
C ASP A 188 -10.90 -3.49 -0.17
N GLY A 189 -9.60 -3.77 -0.27
CA GLY A 189 -9.06 -5.13 -0.18
C GLY A 189 -9.40 -6.01 -1.39
N TYR A 190 -9.92 -5.41 -2.46
CA TYR A 190 -10.18 -6.14 -3.70
C TYR A 190 -8.89 -6.47 -4.43
N VAL A 191 -8.85 -7.65 -5.03
CA VAL A 191 -7.76 -8.12 -5.89
C VAL A 191 -8.10 -7.84 -7.35
N ALA A 192 -7.14 -7.36 -8.13
CA ALA A 192 -7.31 -7.16 -9.57
C ALA A 192 -7.40 -8.51 -10.31
N PRO A 193 -8.26 -8.66 -11.34
CA PRO A 193 -8.36 -9.87 -12.15
C PRO A 193 -7.22 -9.95 -13.16
N LEU A 194 -5.97 -10.18 -12.68
CA LEU A 194 -4.76 -10.04 -13.49
C LEU A 194 -4.69 -11.02 -14.65
N ARG A 195 -5.23 -12.25 -14.51
CA ARG A 195 -5.24 -13.22 -15.61
C ARG A 195 -6.01 -12.68 -16.81
N GLU A 196 -7.20 -12.19 -16.58
CA GLU A 196 -8.07 -11.63 -17.60
C GLU A 196 -7.54 -10.30 -18.16
N ILE A 197 -6.89 -9.49 -17.31
CA ILE A 197 -6.19 -8.27 -17.75
C ILE A 197 -5.05 -8.63 -18.70
N CYS A 198 -4.24 -9.64 -18.37
CA CYS A 198 -3.18 -10.13 -19.24
C CYS A 198 -3.74 -10.72 -20.56
N ASP A 199 -4.88 -11.42 -20.51
CA ASP A 199 -5.54 -11.94 -21.73
C ASP A 199 -5.98 -10.81 -22.67
N LEU A 200 -6.45 -9.70 -22.13
CA LEU A 200 -6.73 -8.50 -22.91
C LEU A 200 -5.44 -7.83 -23.39
N ALA A 201 -4.41 -7.74 -22.57
CA ALA A 201 -3.13 -7.17 -22.94
C ALA A 201 -2.51 -7.87 -24.14
N ASP A 202 -2.47 -9.21 -24.14
CA ASP A 202 -1.98 -10.01 -25.25
C ASP A 202 -2.79 -9.76 -26.55
N ARG A 203 -4.12 -9.66 -26.43
CA ARG A 203 -5.01 -9.44 -27.58
C ARG A 203 -4.83 -8.07 -28.23
N TYR A 204 -4.52 -7.05 -27.42
CA TYR A 204 -4.39 -5.66 -27.87
C TYR A 204 -2.96 -5.14 -27.93
N ASP A 205 -1.97 -6.03 -27.81
CA ASP A 205 -0.54 -5.67 -27.81
C ASP A 205 -0.24 -4.54 -26.82
N ALA A 206 -0.59 -4.75 -25.56
CA ALA A 206 -0.42 -3.80 -24.47
C ALA A 206 0.52 -4.37 -23.39
N MET A 207 1.34 -3.50 -22.78
CA MET A 207 2.11 -3.82 -21.58
C MET A 207 1.21 -3.81 -20.36
N VAL A 208 1.57 -4.57 -19.32
CA VAL A 208 0.89 -4.62 -18.04
C VAL A 208 1.80 -4.14 -16.91
N MET A 209 1.35 -3.15 -16.15
CA MET A 209 1.97 -2.68 -14.92
C MET A 209 1.05 -2.94 -13.73
N VAL A 210 1.61 -3.49 -12.66
CA VAL A 210 0.91 -3.76 -11.40
C VAL A 210 1.64 -3.08 -10.25
N ASP A 211 0.92 -2.26 -9.47
CA ASP A 211 1.38 -1.84 -8.13
C ASP A 211 0.95 -2.91 -7.12
N ASP A 212 1.92 -3.67 -6.63
CA ASP A 212 1.68 -4.80 -5.73
C ASP A 212 2.08 -4.51 -4.28
N SER A 213 2.07 -3.23 -3.91
CA SER A 213 2.45 -2.72 -2.58
C SER A 213 1.64 -3.31 -1.43
N HIS A 214 0.42 -3.77 -1.68
CA HIS A 214 -0.43 -4.43 -0.69
C HIS A 214 -0.50 -5.96 -0.84
N ALA A 215 0.42 -6.56 -1.59
CA ALA A 215 0.40 -7.99 -1.86
C ALA A 215 1.76 -8.68 -1.66
N VAL A 216 2.86 -8.07 -2.15
CA VAL A 216 4.19 -8.66 -2.04
C VAL A 216 4.58 -8.87 -0.57
N GLY A 217 5.04 -10.07 -0.28
CA GLY A 217 5.37 -10.60 1.03
C GLY A 217 4.40 -11.70 1.50
N PHE A 218 3.11 -11.64 1.13
CA PHE A 218 2.11 -12.55 1.72
C PHE A 218 1.01 -13.03 0.78
N VAL A 219 0.75 -12.37 -0.33
CA VAL A 219 -0.23 -12.84 -1.33
C VAL A 219 0.43 -13.80 -2.31
N GLY A 220 -0.26 -14.87 -2.64
CA GLY A 220 0.26 -15.99 -3.44
C GLY A 220 0.99 -17.05 -2.61
N PRO A 221 1.20 -18.25 -3.15
CA PRO A 221 1.80 -19.38 -2.43
C PRO A 221 3.19 -19.08 -1.86
N GLY A 222 4.04 -18.39 -2.61
CA GLY A 222 5.38 -17.94 -2.20
C GLY A 222 5.42 -16.54 -1.61
N GLY A 223 4.28 -15.82 -1.56
CA GLY A 223 4.23 -14.42 -1.16
C GLY A 223 4.78 -13.45 -2.19
N ARG A 224 4.82 -13.85 -3.47
CA ARG A 224 5.37 -13.04 -4.57
C ARG A 224 4.37 -12.03 -5.14
N GLY A 225 3.18 -11.95 -4.54
CA GLY A 225 2.15 -10.99 -4.89
C GLY A 225 1.05 -11.52 -5.82
N THR A 226 0.29 -10.59 -6.37
CA THR A 226 -0.88 -10.91 -7.19
C THR A 226 -0.54 -11.56 -8.54
N PRO A 227 0.61 -11.31 -9.20
CA PRO A 227 1.00 -12.07 -10.38
C PRO A 227 1.19 -13.56 -10.09
N GLU A 228 1.76 -13.93 -8.93
CA GLU A 228 1.88 -15.32 -8.51
C GLU A 228 0.51 -15.94 -8.20
N LEU A 229 -0.34 -15.22 -7.47
CA LEU A 229 -1.70 -15.66 -7.15
C LEU A 229 -2.49 -16.04 -8.40
N HIS A 230 -2.36 -15.26 -9.46
CA HIS A 230 -3.06 -15.48 -10.73
C HIS A 230 -2.29 -16.37 -11.73
N GLY A 231 -1.04 -16.77 -11.42
CA GLY A 231 -0.20 -17.59 -12.31
C GLY A 231 0.18 -16.85 -13.60
N VAL A 232 0.49 -15.55 -13.51
CA VAL A 232 0.81 -14.67 -14.66
C VAL A 232 2.11 -13.89 -14.47
N MET A 233 3.04 -14.41 -13.67
CA MET A 233 4.29 -13.72 -13.34
C MET A 233 5.13 -13.36 -14.59
N ASP A 234 5.11 -14.18 -15.60
CA ASP A 234 5.83 -14.01 -16.87
C ASP A 234 5.13 -13.03 -17.86
N ARG A 235 3.87 -12.67 -17.55
CA ARG A 235 3.02 -11.81 -18.40
C ARG A 235 2.87 -10.37 -17.88
N VAL A 236 3.41 -10.07 -16.71
CA VAL A 236 3.44 -8.71 -16.15
C VAL A 236 4.80 -8.09 -16.46
N ASP A 237 4.79 -6.95 -17.16
CA ASP A 237 6.01 -6.29 -17.63
C ASP A 237 6.66 -5.41 -16.57
N ILE A 238 5.85 -4.83 -15.67
CA ILE A 238 6.29 -3.89 -14.64
C ILE A 238 5.56 -4.21 -13.33
N ILE A 239 6.33 -4.47 -12.28
CA ILE A 239 5.83 -4.60 -10.92
C ILE A 239 6.41 -3.45 -10.10
N THR A 240 5.57 -2.63 -9.50
CA THR A 240 6.00 -1.68 -8.48
C THR A 240 5.60 -2.16 -7.11
N GLY A 241 6.37 -1.77 -6.10
CA GLY A 241 6.09 -2.18 -4.72
C GLY A 241 6.84 -1.33 -3.71
N THR A 242 6.50 -1.55 -2.45
CA THR A 242 7.06 -0.80 -1.32
C THR A 242 7.80 -1.71 -0.34
N LEU A 243 8.88 -1.18 0.23
CA LEU A 243 9.56 -1.78 1.38
C LEU A 243 8.94 -1.32 2.72
N GLY A 244 7.97 -0.39 2.66
CA GLY A 244 7.34 0.25 3.82
C GLY A 244 6.08 -0.46 4.35
N LYS A 245 5.82 -1.71 3.95
CA LYS A 245 4.67 -2.51 4.41
C LYS A 245 5.12 -3.91 4.82
N ALA A 246 4.58 -4.98 4.21
CA ALA A 246 4.95 -6.36 4.52
C ALA A 246 6.46 -6.64 4.40
N LEU A 247 7.16 -5.90 3.55
CA LEU A 247 8.60 -6.03 3.36
C LEU A 247 9.43 -5.25 4.42
N GLY A 248 9.05 -5.33 5.69
CA GLY A 248 9.82 -4.78 6.81
C GLY A 248 9.33 -3.45 7.37
N GLY A 249 8.38 -2.76 6.70
CA GLY A 249 7.67 -1.62 7.26
C GLY A 249 8.45 -0.30 7.38
N ALA A 250 9.69 -0.20 6.84
CA ALA A 250 10.48 1.02 6.93
C ALA A 250 10.09 2.02 5.82
N SER A 251 10.94 2.24 4.86
CA SER A 251 10.70 3.09 3.70
C SER A 251 11.38 2.51 2.47
N GLY A 252 11.13 3.11 1.32
CA GLY A 252 11.67 2.64 0.05
C GLY A 252 10.60 2.05 -0.86
N GLY A 253 10.92 2.04 -2.13
CA GLY A 253 10.12 1.43 -3.18
C GLY A 253 10.99 0.88 -4.29
N TYR A 254 10.39 0.17 -5.21
CA TYR A 254 11.09 -0.43 -6.32
C TYR A 254 10.21 -0.51 -7.56
N VAL A 255 10.88 -0.60 -8.71
CA VAL A 255 10.30 -1.07 -9.97
C VAL A 255 11.09 -2.31 -10.38
N ALA A 256 10.43 -3.46 -10.46
CA ALA A 256 10.96 -4.69 -11.03
C ALA A 256 10.31 -4.90 -12.41
N ALA A 257 11.11 -5.06 -13.47
CA ALA A 257 10.60 -5.06 -14.84
C ALA A 257 11.57 -5.74 -15.82
N ARG A 258 11.22 -5.69 -17.11
CA ARG A 258 12.13 -6.06 -18.21
C ARG A 258 13.40 -5.19 -18.16
N ALA A 259 14.52 -5.77 -18.52
CA ALA A 259 15.85 -5.15 -18.38
C ALA A 259 15.95 -3.78 -19.10
N GLU A 260 15.35 -3.64 -20.28
CA GLU A 260 15.37 -2.40 -21.06
C GLU A 260 14.55 -1.29 -20.39
N ILE A 261 13.45 -1.65 -19.71
CA ILE A 261 12.62 -0.70 -18.95
C ILE A 261 13.44 -0.17 -17.77
N VAL A 262 14.04 -1.05 -16.97
CA VAL A 262 14.87 -0.67 -15.82
C VAL A 262 16.10 0.13 -16.27
N ALA A 263 16.76 -0.27 -17.36
CA ALA A 263 17.88 0.48 -17.92
C ALA A 263 17.48 1.91 -18.31
N LEU A 264 16.31 2.09 -18.93
CA LEU A 264 15.81 3.42 -19.30
C LEU A 264 15.44 4.26 -18.07
N LEU A 265 14.79 3.64 -17.04
CA LEU A 265 14.48 4.30 -15.78
C LEU A 265 15.75 4.82 -15.09
N ARG A 266 16.84 4.05 -15.07
CA ARG A 266 18.14 4.48 -14.52
C ARG A 266 18.69 5.72 -15.22
N GLN A 267 18.39 5.94 -16.48
CA GLN A 267 18.88 7.07 -17.27
C GLN A 267 17.98 8.31 -17.24
N ARG A 268 16.67 8.15 -17.02
CA ARG A 268 15.72 9.24 -17.24
C ARG A 268 14.70 9.45 -16.12
N SER A 269 14.49 8.50 -15.23
CA SER A 269 13.51 8.63 -14.16
C SER A 269 13.93 9.73 -13.16
N ARG A 270 13.19 10.83 -13.17
CA ARG A 270 13.54 12.02 -12.38
C ARG A 270 13.60 11.75 -10.87
N PRO A 271 12.66 11.01 -10.24
CA PRO A 271 12.78 10.66 -8.83
C PRO A 271 14.05 9.86 -8.50
N TYR A 272 14.53 9.03 -9.43
CA TYR A 272 15.78 8.29 -9.25
C TYR A 272 17.03 9.18 -9.43
N LEU A 273 17.01 10.05 -10.42
CA LEU A 273 18.18 10.89 -10.76
C LEU A 273 18.39 12.05 -9.79
N PHE A 274 17.32 12.55 -9.15
CA PHE A 274 17.35 13.78 -8.38
C PHE A 274 17.00 13.61 -6.89
N SER A 275 16.51 12.44 -6.47
CA SER A 275 16.25 12.14 -5.07
C SER A 275 17.41 11.37 -4.44
N ASN A 276 17.65 11.61 -3.15
CA ASN A 276 18.71 10.92 -2.42
C ASN A 276 18.47 9.40 -2.41
N THR A 277 19.54 8.64 -2.39
CA THR A 277 19.54 7.18 -2.37
C THR A 277 18.85 6.64 -1.11
N LEU A 278 18.14 5.53 -1.24
CA LEU A 278 17.65 4.73 -0.11
C LEU A 278 18.79 4.47 0.88
N ALA A 279 18.54 4.68 2.17
CA ALA A 279 19.57 4.51 3.20
C ALA A 279 20.08 3.05 3.22
N PRO A 280 21.41 2.84 3.40
CA PRO A 280 21.99 1.49 3.39
C PRO A 280 21.37 0.57 4.44
N VAL A 281 21.05 1.11 5.61
CA VAL A 281 20.40 0.36 6.70
C VAL A 281 19.06 -0.24 6.27
N ILE A 282 18.29 0.49 5.48
CA ILE A 282 17.00 -0.01 4.98
C ILE A 282 17.24 -1.09 3.90
N ALA A 283 18.19 -0.88 3.01
CA ALA A 283 18.52 -1.86 1.98
C ALA A 283 18.97 -3.20 2.60
N ALA A 284 19.85 -3.17 3.59
CA ALA A 284 20.33 -4.36 4.29
C ALA A 284 19.23 -5.05 5.12
N ALA A 285 18.42 -4.28 5.85
CA ALA A 285 17.28 -4.83 6.58
C ALA A 285 16.27 -5.49 5.64
N SER A 286 16.04 -4.91 4.46
CA SER A 286 15.15 -5.49 3.44
C SER A 286 15.71 -6.80 2.85
N LEU A 287 17.02 -6.95 2.72
CA LEU A 287 17.64 -8.25 2.37
C LEU A 287 17.31 -9.31 3.42
N LYS A 288 17.45 -8.99 4.71
CA LYS A 288 17.06 -9.92 5.80
C LYS A 288 15.57 -10.25 5.73
N VAL A 289 14.71 -9.30 5.40
CA VAL A 289 13.28 -9.58 5.22
C VAL A 289 13.05 -10.57 4.09
N LEU A 290 13.74 -10.44 2.94
CA LEU A 290 13.63 -11.42 1.85
C LEU A 290 14.08 -12.82 2.28
N ASP A 291 15.13 -12.93 3.12
CA ASP A 291 15.53 -14.22 3.69
C ASP A 291 14.44 -14.82 4.59
N LEU A 292 13.80 -13.99 5.42
CA LEU A 292 12.70 -14.45 6.28
C LEU A 292 11.47 -14.88 5.48
N LEU A 293 11.19 -14.25 4.34
CA LEU A 293 10.06 -14.63 3.48
C LEU A 293 10.18 -16.04 2.89
N GLU A 294 11.40 -16.54 2.68
CA GLU A 294 11.63 -17.91 2.19
C GLU A 294 11.05 -18.97 3.15
N SER A 295 11.02 -18.67 4.46
CA SER A 295 10.48 -19.54 5.50
C SER A 295 9.17 -19.05 6.13
N ALA A 296 8.56 -17.97 5.60
CA ALA A 296 7.39 -17.31 6.20
C ALA A 296 6.03 -18.02 5.90
N GLY A 297 6.03 -19.29 5.57
CA GLY A 297 4.79 -20.07 5.35
C GLY A 297 3.82 -19.94 6.51
N ASP A 298 4.30 -20.21 7.72
CA ASP A 298 3.50 -20.13 8.96
C ASP A 298 2.92 -18.72 9.21
N LEU A 299 3.69 -17.65 8.89
CA LEU A 299 3.19 -16.27 9.04
C LEU A 299 2.06 -15.97 8.03
N ARG A 300 2.19 -16.46 6.80
CA ARG A 300 1.13 -16.28 5.78
C ARG A 300 -0.14 -17.06 6.16
N GLU A 301 0.00 -18.29 6.63
CA GLU A 301 -1.12 -19.11 7.12
C GLU A 301 -1.80 -18.47 8.33
N HIS A 302 -1.03 -17.96 9.28
CA HIS A 302 -1.56 -17.27 10.46
C HIS A 302 -2.30 -15.99 10.07
N LEU A 303 -1.75 -15.19 9.16
CA LEU A 303 -2.42 -14.01 8.62
C LEU A 303 -3.76 -14.35 7.96
N ALA A 304 -3.77 -15.42 7.13
CA ALA A 304 -4.99 -15.89 6.47
C ALA A 304 -6.04 -16.37 7.49
N ALA A 305 -5.62 -17.12 8.52
CA ALA A 305 -6.50 -17.59 9.60
C ALA A 305 -7.09 -16.41 10.40
N ASN A 306 -6.26 -15.42 10.78
CA ASN A 306 -6.72 -14.22 11.46
C ASN A 306 -7.72 -13.42 10.61
N THR A 307 -7.46 -13.34 9.31
CA THR A 307 -8.33 -12.64 8.36
C THR A 307 -9.69 -13.34 8.25
N ALA A 308 -9.68 -14.66 8.07
CA ALA A 308 -10.91 -15.46 8.00
C ALA A 308 -11.73 -15.36 9.29
N LEU A 309 -11.07 -15.48 10.46
CA LEU A 309 -11.71 -15.35 11.77
C LEU A 309 -12.38 -13.98 11.94
N PHE A 310 -11.65 -12.90 11.68
CA PHE A 310 -12.19 -11.54 11.80
C PHE A 310 -13.42 -11.34 10.90
N ARG A 311 -13.31 -11.71 9.63
CA ARG A 311 -14.40 -11.56 8.65
C ARG A 311 -15.63 -12.39 9.03
N SER A 312 -15.46 -13.66 9.42
CA SER A 312 -16.56 -14.52 9.85
C SER A 312 -17.30 -13.94 11.04
N ARG A 313 -16.58 -13.64 12.12
CA ARG A 313 -17.17 -13.10 13.34
C ARG A 313 -17.87 -11.76 13.14
N MET A 314 -17.26 -10.83 12.39
CA MET A 314 -17.89 -9.54 12.09
C MET A 314 -19.17 -9.70 11.27
N THR A 315 -19.19 -10.65 10.32
CA THR A 315 -20.38 -10.96 9.53
C THR A 315 -21.47 -11.58 10.40
N GLU A 316 -21.13 -12.52 11.29
CA GLU A 316 -22.05 -13.14 12.27
C GLU A 316 -22.68 -12.08 13.18
N GLU A 317 -21.89 -11.08 13.59
CA GLU A 317 -22.36 -9.94 14.38
C GLU A 317 -23.15 -8.89 13.55
N GLY A 318 -23.34 -9.12 12.24
CA GLY A 318 -24.14 -8.27 11.37
C GLY A 318 -23.48 -6.94 10.96
N PHE A 319 -22.15 -6.90 10.89
CA PHE A 319 -21.42 -5.79 10.28
C PHE A 319 -21.36 -5.94 8.75
N ASP A 320 -21.49 -4.83 8.04
CA ASP A 320 -21.28 -4.79 6.59
C ASP A 320 -19.78 -4.73 6.29
N ILE A 321 -19.22 -5.87 5.82
CA ILE A 321 -17.81 -5.98 5.42
C ILE A 321 -17.76 -6.25 3.93
N LEU A 322 -16.92 -5.48 3.20
CA LEU A 322 -16.72 -5.76 1.78
C LEU A 322 -16.14 -7.19 1.58
N PRO A 323 -16.66 -7.94 0.61
CA PRO A 323 -16.24 -9.32 0.38
C PRO A 323 -14.78 -9.41 -0.07
N GLY A 324 -14.14 -10.56 0.21
CA GLY A 324 -12.77 -10.87 -0.18
C GLY A 324 -11.99 -11.58 0.93
N ASP A 325 -10.81 -12.07 0.59
CA ASP A 325 -9.94 -12.86 1.47
C ASP A 325 -8.66 -12.11 1.89
N HIS A 326 -8.51 -10.86 1.45
CA HIS A 326 -7.34 -10.06 1.76
C HIS A 326 -7.37 -9.56 3.22
N ALA A 327 -6.18 -9.39 3.80
CA ALA A 327 -5.99 -8.90 5.18
C ALA A 327 -6.48 -7.46 5.42
N ILE A 328 -6.81 -6.72 4.39
CA ILE A 328 -7.60 -5.49 4.46
C ILE A 328 -9.07 -5.87 4.56
N ALA A 329 -9.72 -5.57 5.69
CA ALA A 329 -11.12 -5.84 5.95
C ALA A 329 -11.87 -4.52 6.20
N PRO A 330 -12.48 -3.91 5.16
CA PRO A 330 -13.22 -2.66 5.32
C PRO A 330 -14.58 -2.93 5.98
N VAL A 331 -14.81 -2.32 7.14
CA VAL A 331 -16.09 -2.29 7.84
C VAL A 331 -16.84 -1.04 7.37
N MET A 332 -17.92 -1.22 6.63
CA MET A 332 -18.67 -0.13 6.00
C MET A 332 -19.55 0.58 7.03
N ILE A 333 -19.41 1.90 7.12
CA ILE A 333 -20.16 2.75 8.07
C ILE A 333 -21.09 3.71 7.33
N GLY A 334 -20.65 4.18 6.14
CA GLY A 334 -21.40 5.11 5.29
C GLY A 334 -21.17 6.58 5.63
N ASP A 335 -21.50 7.01 6.84
CA ASP A 335 -21.33 8.40 7.30
C ASP A 335 -19.93 8.65 7.88
N ALA A 336 -19.35 9.82 7.57
CA ALA A 336 -18.00 10.18 7.98
C ALA A 336 -17.87 10.48 9.49
N ALA A 337 -18.86 11.17 10.05
CA ALA A 337 -18.86 11.52 11.47
C ALA A 337 -19.06 10.27 12.34
N VAL A 338 -19.94 9.37 11.91
CA VAL A 338 -20.18 8.07 12.57
C VAL A 338 -18.94 7.20 12.52
N ALA A 339 -18.24 7.15 11.38
CA ALA A 339 -16.99 6.40 11.26
C ALA A 339 -15.88 6.97 12.16
N GLY A 340 -15.78 8.29 12.26
CA GLY A 340 -14.88 8.98 13.19
C GLY A 340 -15.19 8.64 14.65
N ARG A 341 -16.46 8.77 15.04
CA ARG A 341 -16.91 8.47 16.41
C ARG A 341 -16.71 7.00 16.78
N MET A 342 -17.00 6.08 15.85
CA MET A 342 -16.73 4.65 16.04
C MET A 342 -15.25 4.40 16.29
N ALA A 343 -14.35 5.04 15.54
CA ALA A 343 -12.91 4.88 15.71
C ALA A 343 -12.42 5.42 17.09
N GLU A 344 -13.03 6.48 17.62
CA GLU A 344 -12.76 6.96 18.99
C GLU A 344 -13.22 5.95 20.03
N LEU A 345 -14.47 5.46 19.93
CA LEU A 345 -15.01 4.47 20.85
C LEU A 345 -14.21 3.16 20.85
N LEU A 346 -13.67 2.75 19.70
CA LEU A 346 -12.79 1.60 19.59
C LEU A 346 -11.44 1.86 20.28
N LEU A 347 -10.88 3.05 20.13
CA LEU A 347 -9.64 3.42 20.82
C LEU A 347 -9.80 3.40 22.34
N ASP A 348 -10.91 3.92 22.86
CA ASP A 348 -11.25 3.88 24.30
C ASP A 348 -11.39 2.44 24.84
N ARG A 349 -11.65 1.48 23.93
CA ARG A 349 -11.72 0.04 24.23
C ARG A 349 -10.43 -0.72 23.93
N GLY A 350 -9.35 0.01 23.69
CA GLY A 350 -8.03 -0.59 23.45
C GLY A 350 -7.83 -1.14 22.03
N VAL A 351 -8.59 -0.64 21.04
CA VAL A 351 -8.44 -1.04 19.62
C VAL A 351 -8.16 0.19 18.75
N TYR A 352 -6.96 0.26 18.19
CA TYR A 352 -6.55 1.37 17.33
C TYR A 352 -6.90 1.08 15.87
N VAL A 353 -7.86 1.82 15.38
CA VAL A 353 -8.29 1.85 13.97
C VAL A 353 -8.50 3.30 13.53
N ILE A 354 -8.63 3.50 12.21
CA ILE A 354 -8.89 4.81 11.60
C ILE A 354 -10.14 4.73 10.71
N GLY A 355 -11.01 5.73 10.86
CA GLY A 355 -12.10 5.97 9.93
C GLY A 355 -11.61 6.65 8.66
N PHE A 356 -11.97 6.11 7.50
CA PHE A 356 -11.68 6.69 6.20
C PHE A 356 -12.94 7.29 5.59
N SER A 357 -12.84 8.54 5.16
CA SER A 357 -13.91 9.32 4.54
C SER A 357 -13.41 10.06 3.28
N TYR A 358 -14.26 10.83 2.65
CA TYR A 358 -13.86 11.70 1.54
C TYR A 358 -12.68 12.61 1.95
N PRO A 359 -11.71 12.91 1.06
CA PRO A 359 -11.62 12.49 -0.35
C PRO A 359 -10.92 11.12 -0.58
N VAL A 360 -10.54 10.41 0.48
CA VAL A 360 -9.82 9.13 0.38
C VAL A 360 -10.73 8.01 -0.16
N VAL A 361 -12.01 8.06 0.23
CA VAL A 361 -13.07 7.18 -0.28
C VAL A 361 -14.25 8.05 -0.75
N PRO A 362 -15.14 7.55 -1.63
CA PRO A 362 -16.29 8.32 -2.12
C PRO A 362 -17.21 8.80 -0.98
N GLN A 363 -17.93 9.91 -1.19
CA GLN A 363 -18.95 10.40 -0.24
C GLN A 363 -20.01 9.32 0.01
N GLY A 364 -20.47 9.21 1.25
CA GLY A 364 -21.42 8.18 1.67
C GLY A 364 -20.86 6.77 1.77
N ARG A 365 -19.55 6.60 1.57
CA ARG A 365 -18.85 5.31 1.62
C ARG A 365 -17.77 5.28 2.69
N ALA A 366 -17.95 6.07 3.77
CA ALA A 366 -17.02 6.05 4.89
C ALA A 366 -16.94 4.65 5.52
N ARG A 367 -15.76 4.27 5.96
CA ARG A 367 -15.45 2.94 6.50
C ARG A 367 -14.36 2.99 7.55
N ILE A 368 -14.32 1.99 8.39
CA ILE A 368 -13.12 1.66 9.17
C ILE A 368 -12.36 0.58 8.40
N ARG A 369 -11.14 0.90 7.95
CA ARG A 369 -10.29 -0.06 7.28
C ARG A 369 -9.46 -0.81 8.32
N VAL A 370 -9.90 -2.02 8.66
CA VAL A 370 -9.14 -2.93 9.54
C VAL A 370 -8.06 -3.62 8.73
N GLN A 371 -6.85 -3.70 9.29
CA GLN A 371 -5.73 -4.42 8.72
C GLN A 371 -5.27 -5.50 9.69
N LEU A 372 -5.40 -6.76 9.25
CA LEU A 372 -4.94 -7.89 10.02
C LEU A 372 -3.43 -8.05 9.86
N SER A 373 -2.79 -8.61 10.87
CA SER A 373 -1.37 -8.93 10.90
C SER A 373 -1.15 -10.36 11.38
N ALA A 374 -0.10 -10.99 10.91
CA ALA A 374 0.37 -12.27 11.45
C ALA A 374 0.84 -12.14 12.92
N ALA A 375 1.15 -10.91 13.36
CA ALA A 375 1.51 -10.65 14.76
C ALA A 375 0.31 -10.62 15.72
N HIS A 376 -0.93 -10.52 15.23
CA HIS A 376 -2.11 -10.63 16.09
C HIS A 376 -2.32 -12.09 16.52
N SER A 377 -2.62 -12.31 17.80
CA SER A 377 -3.14 -13.59 18.27
C SER A 377 -4.63 -13.75 17.94
N THR A 378 -5.12 -14.97 18.00
CA THR A 378 -6.57 -15.26 17.91
C THR A 378 -7.37 -14.49 18.95
N GLU A 379 -6.83 -14.31 20.15
CA GLU A 379 -7.45 -13.54 21.23
C GLU A 379 -7.53 -12.06 20.89
N ASP A 380 -6.49 -11.47 20.28
CA ASP A 380 -6.49 -10.07 19.84
C ASP A 380 -7.58 -9.82 18.80
N VAL A 381 -7.74 -10.74 17.84
CA VAL A 381 -8.80 -10.67 16.82
C VAL A 381 -10.18 -10.72 17.48
N ASN A 382 -10.39 -11.63 18.43
CA ASN A 382 -11.64 -11.75 19.17
C ASN A 382 -11.95 -10.48 19.99
N ARG A 383 -10.98 -9.96 20.73
CA ARG A 383 -11.11 -8.70 21.48
C ARG A 383 -11.47 -7.53 20.57
N ALA A 384 -10.88 -7.46 19.37
CA ALA A 384 -11.21 -6.43 18.41
C ALA A 384 -12.68 -6.51 17.98
N VAL A 385 -13.19 -7.71 17.64
CA VAL A 385 -14.60 -7.89 17.27
C VAL A 385 -15.53 -7.51 18.43
N ASP A 386 -15.25 -7.95 19.65
CA ASP A 386 -16.05 -7.61 20.84
C ASP A 386 -16.07 -6.09 21.08
N ALA A 387 -14.96 -5.40 20.84
CA ALA A 387 -14.88 -3.94 20.90
C ALA A 387 -15.76 -3.25 19.83
N PHE A 388 -15.80 -3.77 18.59
CA PHE A 388 -16.70 -3.29 17.55
C PHE A 388 -18.17 -3.44 17.95
N VAL A 389 -18.56 -4.59 18.50
CA VAL A 389 -19.94 -4.83 18.97
C VAL A 389 -20.33 -3.84 20.07
N ALA A 390 -19.46 -3.65 21.07
CA ALA A 390 -19.69 -2.71 22.16
C ALA A 390 -19.75 -1.24 21.67
N ALA A 391 -18.86 -0.85 20.76
CA ALA A 391 -18.87 0.51 20.17
C ALA A 391 -20.15 0.78 19.38
N ARG A 392 -20.63 -0.19 18.60
CA ARG A 392 -21.90 -0.08 17.87
C ARG A 392 -23.11 0.08 18.80
N ALA A 393 -23.13 -0.66 19.91
CA ALA A 393 -24.20 -0.57 20.90
C ALA A 393 -24.27 0.84 21.53
N GLU A 394 -23.11 1.42 21.86
CA GLU A 394 -23.01 2.78 22.39
C GLU A 394 -23.44 3.85 21.38
N LEU A 395 -22.95 3.78 20.14
CA LEU A 395 -23.40 4.68 19.05
C LEU A 395 -24.93 4.65 18.86
N THR A 396 -25.53 3.45 18.95
CA THR A 396 -26.98 3.29 18.83
C THR A 396 -27.73 3.95 20.01
N ALA A 397 -27.14 3.93 21.19
CA ALA A 397 -27.73 4.60 22.38
C ALA A 397 -27.57 6.12 22.28
N GLU A 398 -26.41 6.64 21.85
CA GLU A 398 -26.18 8.08 21.61
C GLU A 398 -27.18 8.67 20.59
N THR A 399 -27.53 7.91 19.54
CA THR A 399 -28.45 8.37 18.48
C THR A 399 -29.93 8.42 18.96
N LYS A 400 -30.28 7.68 20.01
CA LYS A 400 -31.64 7.61 20.56
C LYS A 400 -31.88 8.60 21.70
N ALA A 401 -30.81 9.17 22.27
CA ALA A 401 -30.86 10.16 23.33
C ALA A 401 -30.90 11.59 22.79
#